data_70607728b8a3085222d384933253ebf7
#
_entry.id   70607728b8a3085222d384933253ebf7
#
_cell.length_a   1.000
_cell.length_b   1.000
_cell.length_c   1.000
_cell.angle_alpha   90.00
_cell.angle_beta   90.00
_cell.angle_gamma   90.00
#
_symmetry.space_group_name_H-M   'P 1'
#
loop_
_entity.id
_entity.type
_entity.pdbx_description
1 polymer ?
#
loop_
_entity_poly.entity_id
_entity_poly.type
_entity_poly.pdbx_seq_one_letter_code
_entity_poly.pdbx_strand_id
1 'polypeptide(L)'
;MNAESKASLRRQLRAARQAIGRRQAAQAALAATEALTATARWQQARSVALFLSGDGEINTDALILRAQASGKRVYLPVIRPPRGRHGRRATVAAGRLEFRRFTPTTPLRRGLLGINEPVASLAAGQRTQPICPLADLDLMVMPLVGFDPQGQRLGMGAGFYDRTLGQRQGLRVPYRIGLAYECQRLAHLPHDPWDWRLDACVTDQHVYSW
;
A
#
# COMPACT_ATOMS: atom_id res chain seq x y z
N MET A 1 -30.22 7.36 10.56
CA MET A 1 -29.37 6.16 10.45
C MET A 1 -28.03 6.49 11.06
N ASN A 2 -27.60 5.81 12.13
CA ASN A 2 -26.29 6.04 12.72
C ASN A 2 -25.20 5.65 11.71
N ALA A 3 -24.33 6.59 11.34
CA ALA A 3 -23.18 6.33 10.50
C ALA A 3 -22.30 5.25 11.17
N GLU A 4 -22.03 4.17 10.44
CA GLU A 4 -21.19 3.09 10.96
C GLU A 4 -19.75 3.60 11.19
N SER A 5 -19.16 3.29 12.34
CA SER A 5 -17.84 3.77 12.70
C SER A 5 -16.75 3.15 11.83
N LYS A 6 -15.67 3.90 11.52
CA LYS A 6 -14.47 3.37 10.82
C LYS A 6 -13.94 2.08 11.49
N ALA A 7 -14.09 1.93 12.82
CA ALA A 7 -13.63 0.75 13.55
C ALA A 7 -14.51 -0.47 13.28
N SER A 8 -15.84 -0.29 13.22
CA SER A 8 -16.79 -1.37 12.88
C SER A 8 -16.57 -1.85 11.46
N LEU A 9 -16.51 -0.94 10.49
CA LEU A 9 -16.24 -1.24 9.08
C LEU A 9 -14.93 -2.01 8.89
N ARG A 10 -13.87 -1.62 9.62
CA ARG A 10 -12.60 -2.37 9.57
C ARG A 10 -12.78 -3.82 10.02
N ARG A 11 -13.49 -4.08 11.12
CA ARG A 11 -13.72 -5.45 11.61
C ARG A 11 -14.48 -6.28 10.59
N GLN A 12 -15.56 -5.73 10.05
CA GLN A 12 -16.44 -6.41 9.09
C GLN A 12 -15.68 -6.76 7.80
N LEU A 13 -15.01 -5.78 7.19
CA LEU A 13 -14.31 -5.97 5.92
C LEU A 13 -13.07 -6.85 6.05
N ARG A 14 -12.36 -6.78 7.18
CA ARG A 14 -11.26 -7.71 7.47
C ARG A 14 -11.77 -9.14 7.63
N ALA A 15 -12.88 -9.34 8.33
CA ALA A 15 -13.49 -10.66 8.44
C ALA A 15 -13.92 -11.20 7.07
N ALA A 16 -14.54 -10.37 6.23
CA ALA A 16 -14.95 -10.75 4.88
C ALA A 16 -13.76 -11.20 4.02
N ARG A 17 -12.65 -10.42 3.97
CA ARG A 17 -11.47 -10.81 3.19
C ARG A 17 -10.74 -12.02 3.77
N GLN A 18 -10.73 -12.21 5.09
CA GLN A 18 -10.12 -13.37 5.73
C GLN A 18 -10.91 -14.66 5.54
N ALA A 19 -12.22 -14.55 5.26
CA ALA A 19 -13.09 -15.69 4.94
C ALA A 19 -12.85 -16.23 3.50
N ILE A 20 -12.13 -15.50 2.64
CA ILE A 20 -11.82 -15.95 1.28
C ILE A 20 -10.91 -17.17 1.35
N GLY A 21 -11.35 -18.28 0.77
CA GLY A 21 -10.57 -19.51 0.73
C GLY A 21 -9.26 -19.38 -0.07
N ARG A 22 -8.26 -20.17 0.29
CA ARG A 22 -6.90 -20.08 -0.33
C ARG A 22 -6.92 -20.14 -1.86
N ARG A 23 -7.72 -21.04 -2.46
CA ARG A 23 -7.83 -21.17 -3.91
C ARG A 23 -8.40 -19.90 -4.55
N GLN A 24 -9.48 -19.38 -3.99
CA GLN A 24 -10.13 -18.16 -4.45
C GLN A 24 -9.19 -16.95 -4.29
N ALA A 25 -8.48 -16.83 -3.17
CA ALA A 25 -7.51 -15.78 -2.92
C ALA A 25 -6.37 -15.80 -3.95
N ALA A 26 -5.86 -17.00 -4.33
CA ALA A 26 -4.83 -17.12 -5.35
C ALA A 26 -5.35 -16.70 -6.74
N GLN A 27 -6.55 -17.12 -7.11
CA GLN A 27 -7.18 -16.71 -8.38
C GLN A 27 -7.43 -15.19 -8.42
N ALA A 28 -7.95 -14.61 -7.34
CA ALA A 28 -8.17 -13.19 -7.21
C ALA A 28 -6.87 -12.37 -7.35
N ALA A 29 -5.78 -12.84 -6.74
CA ALA A 29 -4.47 -12.19 -6.84
C ALA A 29 -3.93 -12.18 -8.27
N LEU A 30 -4.11 -13.27 -9.02
CA LEU A 30 -3.72 -13.33 -10.43
C LEU A 30 -4.59 -12.41 -11.28
N ALA A 31 -5.92 -12.47 -11.14
CA ALA A 31 -6.84 -11.62 -11.88
C ALA A 31 -6.56 -10.12 -11.65
N ALA A 32 -6.40 -9.71 -10.38
CA ALA A 32 -6.07 -8.33 -10.05
C ALA A 32 -4.68 -7.91 -10.57
N THR A 33 -3.69 -8.82 -10.57
CA THR A 33 -2.38 -8.57 -11.17
C THR A 33 -2.50 -8.33 -12.66
N GLU A 34 -3.25 -9.15 -13.38
CA GLU A 34 -3.48 -9.01 -14.82
C GLU A 34 -4.21 -7.70 -15.13
N ALA A 35 -5.30 -7.43 -14.42
CA ALA A 35 -6.09 -6.21 -14.59
C ALA A 35 -5.24 -4.95 -14.35
N LEU A 36 -4.45 -4.91 -13.26
CA LEU A 36 -3.58 -3.79 -12.94
C LEU A 36 -2.50 -3.59 -14.02
N THR A 37 -1.84 -4.68 -14.42
CA THR A 37 -0.73 -4.60 -15.38
C THR A 37 -1.17 -4.26 -16.80
N ALA A 38 -2.45 -4.43 -17.13
CA ALA A 38 -3.05 -3.99 -18.38
C ALA A 38 -3.36 -2.48 -18.41
N THR A 39 -3.38 -1.79 -17.27
CA THR A 39 -3.69 -0.36 -17.24
C THR A 39 -2.60 0.49 -17.88
N ALA A 40 -3.00 1.56 -18.61
CA ALA A 40 -2.05 2.50 -19.22
C ALA A 40 -1.11 3.13 -18.19
N ARG A 41 -1.59 3.42 -16.97
CA ARG A 41 -0.77 3.95 -15.87
C ARG A 41 0.34 3.00 -15.46
N TRP A 42 0.04 1.71 -15.35
CA TRP A 42 1.07 0.71 -15.08
C TRP A 42 2.09 0.61 -16.23
N GLN A 43 1.62 0.56 -17.46
CA GLN A 43 2.49 0.42 -18.62
C GLN A 43 3.52 1.58 -18.70
N GLN A 44 3.09 2.80 -18.43
CA GLN A 44 3.92 4.01 -18.49
C GLN A 44 4.83 4.17 -17.27
N ALA A 45 4.48 3.59 -16.12
CA ALA A 45 5.24 3.73 -14.89
C ALA A 45 6.60 3.03 -15.00
N ARG A 46 7.67 3.73 -14.61
CA ARG A 46 9.04 3.20 -14.49
C ARG A 46 9.43 2.91 -13.05
N SER A 47 8.85 3.66 -12.10
CA SER A 47 9.08 3.55 -10.67
C SER A 47 7.77 3.29 -9.94
N VAL A 48 7.67 2.13 -9.28
CA VAL A 48 6.45 1.68 -8.63
C VAL A 48 6.68 1.35 -7.17
N ALA A 49 5.87 1.93 -6.28
CA ALA A 49 5.80 1.51 -4.90
C ALA A 49 4.73 0.42 -4.77
N LEU A 50 5.11 -0.72 -4.22
CA LEU A 50 4.24 -1.86 -3.92
C LEU A 50 4.26 -2.13 -2.42
N PHE A 51 3.50 -3.09 -1.94
CA PHE A 51 3.53 -3.54 -0.55
C PHE A 51 3.63 -5.07 -0.49
N LEU A 52 4.12 -5.61 0.62
CA LEU A 52 4.04 -7.03 0.92
C LEU A 52 2.72 -7.29 1.63
N SER A 53 1.93 -8.17 1.06
CA SER A 53 0.60 -8.49 1.57
C SER A 53 0.64 -9.18 2.93
N GLY A 54 -0.31 -8.84 3.78
CA GLY A 54 -0.51 -9.44 5.10
C GLY A 54 -1.98 -9.42 5.50
N ASP A 55 -2.33 -10.03 6.63
CA ASP A 55 -3.67 -9.97 7.22
C ASP A 55 -4.82 -10.31 6.23
N GLY A 56 -4.59 -11.26 5.34
CA GLY A 56 -5.58 -11.65 4.32
C GLY A 56 -5.73 -10.64 3.16
N GLU A 57 -4.81 -9.71 2.98
CA GLU A 57 -4.76 -8.83 1.80
C GLU A 57 -4.54 -9.65 0.53
N ILE A 58 -4.96 -9.08 -0.61
CA ILE A 58 -4.67 -9.70 -1.91
C ILE A 58 -3.16 -9.86 -2.08
N ASN A 59 -2.72 -11.05 -2.51
CA ASN A 59 -1.29 -11.35 -2.61
C ASN A 59 -0.64 -10.53 -3.72
N THR A 60 0.49 -9.89 -3.41
CA THR A 60 1.23 -9.01 -4.30
C THR A 60 2.50 -9.63 -4.88
N ASP A 61 2.82 -10.88 -4.57
CA ASP A 61 4.07 -11.52 -5.02
C ASP A 61 4.16 -11.60 -6.55
N ALA A 62 3.08 -12.02 -7.21
CA ALA A 62 3.00 -12.08 -8.67
C ALA A 62 3.16 -10.69 -9.31
N LEU A 63 2.56 -9.66 -8.70
CA LEU A 63 2.68 -8.28 -9.15
C LEU A 63 4.12 -7.75 -9.01
N ILE A 64 4.78 -8.05 -7.91
CA ILE A 64 6.18 -7.69 -7.67
C ILE A 64 7.09 -8.35 -8.70
N LEU A 65 6.92 -9.65 -8.92
CA LEU A 65 7.70 -10.40 -9.92
C LEU A 65 7.47 -9.84 -11.33
N ARG A 66 6.23 -9.53 -11.69
CA ARG A 66 5.90 -8.95 -13.00
C ARG A 66 6.49 -7.55 -13.17
N ALA A 67 6.48 -6.74 -12.11
CA ALA A 67 7.13 -5.42 -12.13
C ALA A 67 8.64 -5.53 -12.39
N GLN A 68 9.31 -6.45 -11.70
CA GLN A 68 10.75 -6.68 -11.85
C GLN A 68 11.08 -7.24 -13.25
N ALA A 69 10.32 -8.22 -13.73
CA ALA A 69 10.48 -8.80 -15.07
C ALA A 69 10.28 -7.76 -16.19
N SER A 70 9.43 -6.76 -15.97
CA SER A 70 9.21 -5.63 -16.90
C SER A 70 10.23 -4.50 -16.76
N GLY A 71 11.32 -4.69 -16.00
CA GLY A 71 12.37 -3.69 -15.80
C GLY A 71 11.97 -2.49 -14.95
N LYS A 72 10.82 -2.54 -14.26
CA LYS A 72 10.39 -1.43 -13.40
C LYS A 72 11.24 -1.37 -12.11
N ARG A 73 11.44 -0.17 -11.62
CA ARG A 73 12.08 0.06 -10.32
C ARG A 73 11.04 -0.15 -9.22
N VAL A 74 11.13 -1.28 -8.51
CA VAL A 74 10.22 -1.62 -7.42
C VAL A 74 10.73 -1.05 -6.10
N TYR A 75 9.83 -0.49 -5.31
CA TYR A 75 10.08 0.05 -3.97
C TYR A 75 9.06 -0.51 -2.99
N LEU A 76 9.51 -0.83 -1.78
CA LEU A 76 8.65 -1.27 -0.69
C LEU A 76 8.67 -0.26 0.47
N PRO A 77 7.56 -0.09 1.18
CA PRO A 77 7.48 0.80 2.32
C PRO A 77 8.26 0.26 3.52
N VAL A 78 8.94 1.17 4.22
CA VAL A 78 9.57 0.94 5.51
C VAL A 78 9.03 1.96 6.49
N ILE A 79 8.57 1.52 7.66
CA ILE A 79 8.04 2.43 8.68
C ILE A 79 9.20 3.16 9.36
N ARG A 80 9.13 4.49 9.32
CA ARG A 80 10.05 5.37 10.04
C ARG A 80 9.32 6.03 11.20
N PRO A 81 9.65 5.66 12.44
CA PRO A 81 9.16 6.39 13.60
C PRO A 81 9.67 7.83 13.54
N PRO A 82 8.93 8.82 14.04
CA PRO A 82 9.41 10.18 14.12
C PRO A 82 10.63 10.23 15.07
N ARG A 83 11.55 11.15 14.80
CA ARG A 83 12.67 11.39 15.72
C ARG A 83 12.11 11.98 17.00
N GLY A 84 12.24 11.26 18.11
CA GLY A 84 11.83 11.74 19.42
C GLY A 84 12.67 12.96 19.80
N ARG A 85 12.02 14.02 20.28
CA ARG A 85 12.71 15.11 20.96
C ARG A 85 13.03 14.65 22.39
N HIS A 86 14.25 14.92 22.86
CA HIS A 86 14.68 14.71 24.26
C HIS A 86 14.54 13.24 24.76
N GLY A 87 14.99 12.24 23.96
CA GLY A 87 15.07 10.85 24.44
C GLY A 87 13.73 10.11 24.64
N ARG A 88 12.58 10.74 24.40
CA ARG A 88 11.28 10.07 24.41
C ARG A 88 11.14 9.19 23.17
N ARG A 89 10.84 7.91 23.36
CA ARG A 89 10.46 7.01 22.24
C ARG A 89 9.17 7.55 21.62
N ALA A 90 9.28 8.03 20.38
CA ALA A 90 8.11 8.37 19.61
C ALA A 90 7.29 7.11 19.31
N THR A 91 5.96 7.20 19.38
CA THR A 91 5.08 6.07 19.10
C THR A 91 5.20 5.68 17.63
N VAL A 92 5.22 4.37 17.34
CA VAL A 92 5.21 3.84 15.96
C VAL A 92 4.02 4.41 15.17
N ALA A 93 2.87 4.58 15.84
CA ALA A 93 1.66 5.15 15.25
C ALA A 93 1.83 6.56 14.66
N ALA A 94 2.83 7.35 15.10
CA ALA A 94 3.14 8.67 14.54
C ALA A 94 4.16 8.60 13.38
N GLY A 95 4.59 7.41 12.98
CA GLY A 95 5.57 7.17 11.93
C GLY A 95 5.06 7.51 10.52
N ARG A 96 5.99 7.48 9.58
CA ARG A 96 5.78 7.72 8.14
C ARG A 96 6.44 6.60 7.36
N LEU A 97 6.16 6.54 6.05
CA LEU A 97 6.77 5.59 5.15
C LEU A 97 7.95 6.21 4.41
N GLU A 98 9.04 5.46 4.34
CA GLU A 98 10.09 5.62 3.34
C GLU A 98 9.96 4.48 2.33
N PHE A 99 10.12 4.77 1.06
CA PHE A 99 10.09 3.78 -0.01
C PHE A 99 11.51 3.39 -0.40
N ARG A 100 11.88 2.12 -0.15
CA ARG A 100 13.22 1.62 -0.43
C ARG A 100 13.25 0.69 -1.61
N ARG A 101 14.31 0.79 -2.41
CA ARG A 101 14.52 -0.09 -3.56
C ARG A 101 14.43 -1.55 -3.13
N PHE A 102 13.67 -2.33 -3.91
CA PHE A 102 13.51 -3.76 -3.71
C PHE A 102 13.94 -4.52 -4.96
N THR A 103 14.80 -5.52 -4.77
CA THR A 103 15.30 -6.44 -5.79
C THR A 103 15.19 -7.88 -5.26
N PRO A 104 15.31 -8.92 -6.08
CA PRO A 104 15.30 -10.31 -5.60
C PRO A 104 16.35 -10.61 -4.53
N THR A 105 17.46 -9.87 -4.51
CA THR A 105 18.55 -10.03 -3.54
C THR A 105 18.44 -9.10 -2.33
N THR A 106 17.38 -8.27 -2.25
CA THR A 106 17.19 -7.36 -1.12
C THR A 106 16.82 -8.15 0.14
N PRO A 107 17.62 -8.09 1.21
CA PRO A 107 17.27 -8.77 2.45
C PRO A 107 16.05 -8.10 3.10
N LEU A 108 15.15 -8.93 3.59
CA LEU A 108 13.98 -8.52 4.34
C LEU A 108 14.18 -8.84 5.83
N ARG A 109 13.63 -8.01 6.70
CA ARG A 109 13.53 -8.27 8.13
C ARG A 109 12.11 -8.01 8.61
N ARG A 110 11.71 -8.62 9.70
CA ARG A 110 10.45 -8.32 10.36
C ARG A 110 10.47 -6.91 10.93
N GLY A 111 9.61 -6.05 10.40
CA GLY A 111 9.46 -4.66 10.81
C GLY A 111 8.62 -4.47 12.06
N LEU A 112 8.36 -3.19 12.42
CA LEU A 112 7.70 -2.79 13.67
C LEU A 112 6.26 -3.32 13.83
N LEU A 113 5.55 -3.57 12.72
CA LEU A 113 4.18 -4.12 12.73
C LEU A 113 4.14 -5.62 12.40
N GLY A 114 5.28 -6.31 12.47
CA GLY A 114 5.37 -7.71 12.10
C GLY A 114 5.31 -8.00 10.59
N ILE A 115 5.26 -6.96 9.76
CA ILE A 115 5.35 -7.05 8.30
C ILE A 115 6.82 -7.05 7.89
N ASN A 116 7.19 -7.85 6.90
CA ASN A 116 8.54 -7.83 6.37
C ASN A 116 8.84 -6.50 5.66
N GLU A 117 10.01 -5.93 5.93
CA GLU A 117 10.46 -4.67 5.36
C GLU A 117 11.88 -4.82 4.81
N PRO A 118 12.25 -4.13 3.72
CA PRO A 118 13.62 -4.03 3.27
C PRO A 118 14.55 -3.55 4.39
N VAL A 119 15.68 -4.20 4.57
CA VAL A 119 16.65 -3.80 5.59
C VAL A 119 17.17 -2.41 5.27
N ALA A 120 16.93 -1.48 6.18
CA ALA A 120 17.25 -0.06 6.01
C ALA A 120 18.76 0.24 6.15
N SER A 121 19.46 -0.58 6.93
CA SER A 121 20.91 -0.47 7.12
C SER A 121 21.49 -1.88 7.12
N LEU A 122 22.41 -2.12 6.22
CA LEU A 122 23.18 -3.36 6.14
C LEU A 122 24.41 -3.23 7.06
N ALA A 123 25.08 -4.35 7.37
CA ALA A 123 26.30 -4.35 8.16
C ALA A 123 27.35 -3.40 7.58
N ALA A 124 28.33 -3.00 8.40
CA ALA A 124 29.40 -2.08 7.98
C ALA A 124 30.04 -2.55 6.65
N GLY A 125 30.09 -1.62 5.68
CA GLY A 125 30.63 -1.88 4.35
C GLY A 125 29.62 -2.26 3.27
N GLN A 126 28.34 -2.52 3.60
CA GLN A 126 27.30 -2.79 2.59
C GLN A 126 26.47 -1.53 2.30
N ARG A 127 26.12 -1.32 1.02
CA ARG A 127 25.29 -0.17 0.63
C ARG A 127 23.86 -0.34 1.14
N THR A 128 23.34 0.70 1.80
CA THR A 128 21.91 0.77 2.13
C THR A 128 21.06 0.82 0.87
N GLN A 129 19.87 0.23 0.91
CA GLN A 129 18.93 0.33 -0.22
C GLN A 129 18.54 1.79 -0.44
N PRO A 130 18.63 2.31 -1.69
CA PRO A 130 18.27 3.70 -1.99
C PRO A 130 16.83 4.01 -1.58
N ILE A 131 16.63 5.18 -0.98
CA ILE A 131 15.31 5.75 -0.70
C ILE A 131 14.83 6.44 -1.97
N CYS A 132 13.58 6.20 -2.35
CA CYS A 132 12.91 6.92 -3.43
C CYS A 132 12.11 8.08 -2.84
N PRO A 133 12.37 9.32 -3.21
CA PRO A 133 11.49 10.43 -2.90
C PRO A 133 10.10 10.19 -3.51
N LEU A 134 9.02 10.62 -2.83
CA LEU A 134 7.66 10.46 -3.34
C LEU A 134 7.45 11.08 -4.73
N ALA A 135 8.14 12.20 -5.01
CA ALA A 135 8.06 12.88 -6.31
C ALA A 135 8.64 12.06 -7.48
N ASP A 136 9.51 11.09 -7.17
CA ASP A 136 10.18 10.24 -8.16
C ASP A 136 9.45 8.90 -8.37
N LEU A 137 8.39 8.65 -7.60
CA LEU A 137 7.48 7.55 -7.83
C LEU A 137 6.45 7.92 -8.89
N ASP A 138 6.29 7.07 -9.90
CA ASP A 138 5.25 7.24 -10.91
C ASP A 138 3.91 6.70 -10.42
N LEU A 139 3.95 5.55 -9.72
CA LEU A 139 2.77 4.82 -9.28
C LEU A 139 2.98 4.24 -7.89
N MET A 140 1.93 4.27 -7.07
CA MET A 140 1.88 3.69 -5.74
C MET A 140 0.67 2.77 -5.62
N VAL A 141 0.92 1.49 -5.46
CA VAL A 141 -0.11 0.50 -5.11
C VAL A 141 -0.28 0.49 -3.59
N MET A 142 -1.48 0.75 -3.13
CA MET A 142 -1.78 0.96 -1.72
C MET A 142 -2.65 -0.17 -1.16
N PRO A 143 -2.31 -0.73 0.00
CA PRO A 143 -3.19 -1.63 0.73
C PRO A 143 -4.38 -0.86 1.31
N LEU A 144 -5.50 -1.55 1.45
CA LEU A 144 -6.69 -0.98 2.05
C LEU A 144 -7.57 -2.05 2.71
N VAL A 145 -8.43 -1.61 3.60
CA VAL A 145 -9.48 -2.45 4.21
C VAL A 145 -10.78 -2.31 3.45
N GLY A 146 -11.08 -1.11 2.93
CA GLY A 146 -12.27 -0.83 2.14
C GLY A 146 -12.09 0.37 1.24
N PHE A 147 -12.93 0.48 0.20
CA PHE A 147 -13.00 1.62 -0.71
C PHE A 147 -14.44 1.88 -1.15
N ASP A 148 -14.70 3.08 -1.68
CA ASP A 148 -16.02 3.47 -2.17
C ASP A 148 -15.98 4.07 -3.58
N PRO A 149 -17.16 4.31 -4.21
CA PRO A 149 -17.24 4.88 -5.56
C PRO A 149 -16.68 6.30 -5.69
N GLN A 150 -16.37 6.99 -4.61
CA GLN A 150 -15.76 8.31 -4.61
C GLN A 150 -14.23 8.27 -4.50
N GLY A 151 -13.64 7.07 -4.53
CA GLY A 151 -12.20 6.87 -4.37
C GLY A 151 -11.71 7.01 -2.92
N GLN A 152 -12.62 7.09 -1.95
CA GLN A 152 -12.23 7.09 -0.54
C GLN A 152 -11.66 5.73 -0.16
N ARG A 153 -10.68 5.74 0.73
CA ARG A 153 -9.97 4.55 1.17
C ARG A 153 -10.01 4.44 2.70
N LEU A 154 -10.41 3.28 3.18
CA LEU A 154 -10.29 2.92 4.58
C LEU A 154 -9.03 2.06 4.78
N GLY A 155 -8.02 2.61 5.44
CA GLY A 155 -6.81 1.87 5.83
C GLY A 155 -6.96 1.18 7.19
N MET A 156 -5.90 0.50 7.65
CA MET A 156 -5.84 -0.21 8.94
C MET A 156 -5.92 0.70 10.19
N GLY A 157 -5.92 2.03 10.03
CA GLY A 157 -6.08 2.99 11.11
C GLY A 157 -4.79 3.63 11.63
N ALA A 158 -3.62 3.16 11.21
CA ALA A 158 -2.35 3.76 11.62
C ALA A 158 -2.01 5.07 10.86
N GLY A 159 -2.67 5.38 9.73
CA GLY A 159 -2.52 6.62 8.96
C GLY A 159 -1.16 6.86 8.31
N PHE A 160 -0.36 5.82 8.11
CA PHE A 160 1.01 5.96 7.54
C PHE A 160 1.03 6.59 6.17
N TYR A 161 0.16 6.12 5.26
CA TYR A 161 0.08 6.65 3.90
C TYR A 161 -0.38 8.10 3.89
N ASP A 162 -1.43 8.43 4.65
CA ASP A 162 -2.00 9.77 4.70
C ASP A 162 -0.99 10.79 5.25
N ARG A 163 -0.27 10.45 6.33
CA ARG A 163 0.81 11.29 6.86
C ARG A 163 2.01 11.41 5.93
N THR A 164 2.30 10.37 5.16
CA THR A 164 3.42 10.38 4.22
C THR A 164 3.09 11.25 3.02
N LEU A 165 1.90 11.11 2.45
CA LEU A 165 1.41 11.91 1.32
C LEU A 165 1.15 13.36 1.75
N GLY A 166 0.61 13.59 2.95
CA GLY A 166 0.30 14.93 3.47
C GLY A 166 1.51 15.88 3.57
N GLN A 167 2.74 15.36 3.59
CA GLN A 167 3.95 16.19 3.49
C GLN A 167 4.16 16.84 2.12
N ARG A 168 3.44 16.38 1.11
CA ARG A 168 3.56 16.78 -0.29
C ARG A 168 2.33 17.54 -0.79
N GLN A 169 1.54 18.11 0.11
CA GLN A 169 0.41 18.93 -0.27
C GLN A 169 0.89 20.05 -1.22
N GLY A 170 0.30 20.12 -2.41
CA GLY A 170 0.72 21.06 -3.46
C GLY A 170 1.93 20.64 -4.30
N LEU A 171 2.55 19.48 -4.02
CA LEU A 171 3.67 18.94 -4.80
C LEU A 171 3.25 17.69 -5.58
N ARG A 172 4.09 17.28 -6.56
CA ARG A 172 3.88 16.03 -7.29
C ARG A 172 3.83 14.84 -6.32
N VAL A 173 2.78 14.05 -6.44
CA VAL A 173 2.60 12.75 -5.75
C VAL A 173 2.41 11.65 -6.79
N PRO A 174 2.74 10.39 -6.46
CA PRO A 174 2.51 9.26 -7.36
C PRO A 174 1.03 9.05 -7.65
N TYR A 175 0.71 8.45 -8.80
CA TYR A 175 -0.64 7.96 -9.08
C TYR A 175 -0.97 6.82 -8.10
N ARG A 176 -2.09 6.91 -7.39
CA ARG A 176 -2.45 6.05 -6.26
C ARG A 176 -3.48 5.02 -6.69
N ILE A 177 -3.09 3.76 -6.68
CA ILE A 177 -3.99 2.64 -7.00
C ILE A 177 -4.22 1.81 -5.75
N GLY A 178 -5.48 1.66 -5.34
CA GLY A 178 -5.88 0.67 -4.34
C GLY A 178 -5.82 -0.74 -4.94
N LEU A 179 -5.38 -1.73 -4.17
CA LEU A 179 -5.48 -3.14 -4.56
C LEU A 179 -6.30 -3.88 -3.51
N ALA A 180 -7.40 -4.50 -3.93
CA ALA A 180 -8.39 -5.06 -3.01
C ALA A 180 -9.18 -6.22 -3.64
N TYR A 181 -9.88 -6.99 -2.81
CA TYR A 181 -10.96 -7.85 -3.26
C TYR A 181 -12.24 -7.03 -3.49
N GLU A 182 -13.09 -7.46 -4.41
CA GLU A 182 -14.37 -6.78 -4.68
C GLU A 182 -15.27 -6.72 -3.43
N CYS A 183 -15.21 -7.69 -2.54
CA CYS A 183 -15.95 -7.69 -1.27
C CYS A 183 -15.55 -6.56 -0.30
N GLN A 184 -14.49 -5.83 -0.59
CA GLN A 184 -14.04 -4.67 0.19
C GLN A 184 -14.65 -3.34 -0.32
N ARG A 185 -15.47 -3.39 -1.37
CA ARG A 185 -16.18 -2.23 -1.90
C ARG A 185 -17.43 -1.96 -1.08
N LEU A 186 -17.59 -0.71 -0.64
CA LEU A 186 -18.79 -0.22 0.05
C LEU A 186 -19.47 0.88 -0.78
N ALA A 187 -20.74 1.13 -0.51
CA ALA A 187 -21.46 2.23 -1.16
C ALA A 187 -20.93 3.60 -0.73
N HIS A 188 -20.50 3.72 0.53
CA HIS A 188 -19.96 4.95 1.09
C HIS A 188 -19.02 4.65 2.27
N LEU A 189 -17.93 5.41 2.38
CA LEU A 189 -16.98 5.35 3.48
C LEU A 189 -16.96 6.68 4.25
N PRO A 190 -17.00 6.64 5.59
CA PRO A 190 -16.70 7.83 6.38
C PRO A 190 -15.23 8.21 6.19
N HIS A 191 -14.97 9.48 5.88
CA HIS A 191 -13.62 10.01 5.63
C HIS A 191 -13.37 11.29 6.38
N ASP A 192 -12.12 11.58 6.65
CA ASP A 192 -11.66 12.83 7.27
C ASP A 192 -11.00 13.73 6.20
N PRO A 193 -10.91 15.05 6.43
CA PRO A 193 -10.32 15.98 5.46
C PRO A 193 -8.86 15.71 5.09
N TRP A 194 -8.14 14.96 5.92
CA TRP A 194 -6.74 14.57 5.68
C TRP A 194 -6.58 13.20 5.03
N ASP A 195 -7.67 12.45 4.81
CA ASP A 195 -7.62 11.15 4.14
C ASP A 195 -7.37 11.37 2.64
N TRP A 196 -6.31 10.75 2.13
CA TRP A 196 -5.97 10.83 0.71
C TRP A 196 -6.79 9.83 -0.10
N ARG A 197 -7.47 10.37 -1.13
CA ARG A 197 -8.23 9.55 -2.08
C ARG A 197 -7.31 8.74 -2.98
N LEU A 198 -7.83 7.65 -3.50
CA LEU A 198 -7.24 6.90 -4.60
C LEU A 198 -7.53 7.61 -5.93
N ASP A 199 -6.67 7.41 -6.91
CA ASP A 199 -6.89 7.78 -8.32
C ASP A 199 -7.53 6.62 -9.08
N ALA A 200 -7.33 5.38 -8.60
CA ALA A 200 -7.94 4.16 -9.11
C ALA A 200 -7.98 3.08 -8.03
N CYS A 201 -8.82 2.07 -8.21
CA CYS A 201 -8.79 0.83 -7.45
C CYS A 201 -8.92 -0.37 -8.39
N VAL A 202 -8.08 -1.36 -8.21
CA VAL A 202 -8.14 -2.62 -8.95
C VAL A 202 -8.55 -3.72 -7.99
N THR A 203 -9.58 -4.46 -8.38
CA THR A 203 -10.03 -5.65 -7.65
C THR A 203 -9.80 -6.90 -8.49
N ASP A 204 -10.16 -8.03 -7.94
CA ASP A 204 -10.22 -9.31 -8.67
C ASP A 204 -11.30 -9.36 -9.76
N GLN A 205 -12.17 -8.34 -9.85
CA GLN A 205 -13.31 -8.33 -10.76
C GLN A 205 -13.36 -7.07 -11.63
N HIS A 206 -12.94 -5.90 -11.12
CA HIS A 206 -13.11 -4.63 -11.79
C HIS A 206 -11.90 -3.69 -11.63
N VAL A 207 -11.82 -2.73 -12.55
CA VAL A 207 -10.92 -1.58 -12.46
C VAL A 207 -11.78 -0.32 -12.34
N TYR A 208 -11.61 0.41 -11.24
CA TYR A 208 -12.26 1.68 -10.96
C TYR A 208 -11.26 2.83 -11.15
N SER A 209 -11.69 3.97 -11.70
CA SER A 209 -10.85 5.17 -11.86
C SER A 209 -11.68 6.42 -11.58
N TRP A 210 -11.08 7.44 -10.98
CA TRP A 210 -11.70 8.71 -10.57
C TRP A 210 -10.91 9.93 -11.04
#